data_00b3863902cf0501d4a92091b6fa708c
#
_entry.id   00b3863902cf0501d4a92091b6fa708c
#
_cell.length_a   1.000
_cell.length_b   1.000
_cell.length_c   1.000
_cell.angle_alpha   90.00
_cell.angle_beta   90.00
_cell.angle_gamma   90.00
#
_symmetry.space_group_name_H-M   'P 1'
#
loop_
_entity.id
_entity.type
_entity.pdbx_description
1 polymer ?
#
loop_
_entity_poly.entity_id
_entity_poly.type
_entity_poly.pdbx_seq_one_letter_code
_entity_poly.pdbx_strand_id
1 'polypeptide(L)'
;HLNPYELNVNGTKKKANYIVAVATRESYRGRGFMKALLETALKDMYREGESFTYLMPVAEAIYTPHGFRTVYTQQLEYCPIGEAGDVTLENGITCQVRPVANQDIPMLVNAENAALEAEGYQVYTLKSEMYYERLMKEYASEDAKLMLYYLNGHLVGNCPYVPEQEEEEAPKIMIRITDAKRMLSSVSLRELTAVCFQITDPIIEENNRTVVVTGTEHSGVMLMDGKEENSEGTVSV
;
A
#
# COMPACT_ATOMS: atom_id res chain seq x y z
N HIS A 1 0.71 -8.83 -13.47
CA HIS A 1 0.20 -9.72 -12.42
C HIS A 1 -0.55 -8.91 -11.37
N LEU A 2 -1.47 -9.55 -10.66
CA LEU A 2 -2.22 -8.99 -9.54
C LEU A 2 -1.90 -9.81 -8.30
N ASN A 3 -1.31 -9.18 -7.30
CA ASN A 3 -0.98 -9.82 -6.03
C ASN A 3 -1.94 -9.30 -4.95
N PRO A 4 -2.85 -10.13 -4.42
CA PRO A 4 -3.79 -9.70 -3.40
C PRO A 4 -3.10 -9.54 -2.04
N TYR A 5 -3.38 -8.42 -1.39
CA TYR A 5 -3.00 -8.14 -0.01
C TYR A 5 -4.22 -7.82 0.84
N GLU A 6 -4.16 -8.16 2.11
CA GLU A 6 -5.10 -7.68 3.11
C GLU A 6 -4.52 -6.42 3.77
N LEU A 7 -5.32 -5.38 3.78
CA LEU A 7 -4.95 -4.08 4.34
C LEU A 7 -5.89 -3.71 5.48
N ASN A 8 -5.36 -3.04 6.48
CA ASN A 8 -6.15 -2.24 7.39
C ASN A 8 -6.38 -0.87 6.74
N VAL A 9 -7.63 -0.43 6.69
CA VAL A 9 -8.01 0.91 6.23
C VAL A 9 -8.91 1.52 7.29
N ASN A 10 -8.39 2.42 8.10
CA ASN A 10 -9.09 3.05 9.22
C ASN A 10 -9.84 2.03 10.12
N GLY A 11 -9.15 0.96 10.54
CA GLY A 11 -9.72 -0.09 11.37
C GLY A 11 -10.57 -1.13 10.63
N THR A 12 -10.76 -0.98 9.33
CA THR A 12 -11.53 -1.94 8.51
C THR A 12 -10.60 -2.77 7.64
N LYS A 13 -10.74 -4.10 7.70
CA LYS A 13 -9.99 -5.01 6.85
C LYS A 13 -10.51 -4.97 5.42
N LYS A 14 -9.61 -4.71 4.47
CA LYS A 14 -9.93 -4.66 3.04
C LYS A 14 -8.92 -5.46 2.22
N LYS A 15 -9.40 -6.08 1.16
CA LYS A 15 -8.53 -6.64 0.11
C LYS A 15 -8.21 -5.54 -0.90
N ALA A 16 -6.96 -5.47 -1.33
CA ALA A 16 -6.53 -4.69 -2.49
C ALA A 16 -5.47 -5.47 -3.27
N ASN A 17 -5.53 -5.41 -4.59
CA ASN A 17 -4.53 -6.00 -5.44
C ASN A 17 -3.35 -5.03 -5.65
N TYR A 18 -2.13 -5.54 -5.48
CA TYR A 18 -0.90 -4.89 -5.92
C TYR A 18 -0.63 -5.27 -7.37
N ILE A 19 -0.53 -4.27 -8.25
CA ILE A 19 -0.20 -4.48 -9.66
C ILE A 19 1.31 -4.54 -9.80
N VAL A 20 1.83 -5.66 -10.28
CA VAL A 20 3.27 -5.91 -10.38
C VAL A 20 3.64 -6.52 -11.73
N ALA A 21 4.91 -6.36 -12.14
CA ALA A 21 5.47 -6.91 -13.35
C ALA A 21 4.66 -6.57 -14.63
N VAL A 22 4.32 -5.29 -14.77
CA VAL A 22 3.68 -4.77 -15.98
C VAL A 22 4.72 -4.68 -17.08
N ALA A 23 4.63 -5.56 -18.07
CA ALA A 23 5.59 -5.63 -19.17
C ALA A 23 4.90 -5.86 -20.52
N THR A 24 5.42 -5.25 -21.55
CA THR A 24 4.99 -5.47 -22.95
C THR A 24 6.22 -5.78 -23.78
N ARG A 25 6.18 -6.92 -24.49
CA ARG A 25 7.26 -7.28 -25.43
C ARG A 25 7.47 -6.15 -26.42
N GLU A 26 8.72 -5.85 -26.75
CA GLU A 26 9.11 -4.72 -27.57
C GLU A 26 8.33 -4.64 -28.90
N SER A 27 8.22 -5.75 -29.62
CA SER A 27 7.49 -5.86 -30.89
C SER A 27 5.96 -5.59 -30.78
N TYR A 28 5.42 -5.51 -29.56
CA TYR A 28 4.01 -5.27 -29.27
C TYR A 28 3.76 -3.92 -28.59
N ARG A 29 4.80 -3.13 -28.32
CA ARG A 29 4.68 -1.79 -27.73
C ARG A 29 3.94 -0.84 -28.70
N GLY A 30 3.30 0.19 -28.13
CA GLY A 30 2.57 1.20 -28.89
C GLY A 30 1.21 0.75 -29.48
N ARG A 31 0.77 -0.50 -29.20
CA ARG A 31 -0.50 -1.07 -29.72
C ARG A 31 -1.66 -0.99 -28.72
N GLY A 32 -1.49 -0.33 -27.58
CA GLY A 32 -2.54 -0.17 -26.57
C GLY A 32 -2.79 -1.40 -25.67
N PHE A 33 -2.01 -2.48 -25.77
CA PHE A 33 -2.25 -3.68 -24.96
C PHE A 33 -2.15 -3.46 -23.45
N MET A 34 -1.16 -2.69 -23.00
CA MET A 34 -1.00 -2.34 -21.58
C MET A 34 -2.23 -1.56 -21.08
N LYS A 35 -2.70 -0.57 -21.86
CA LYS A 35 -3.92 0.19 -21.55
C LYS A 35 -5.14 -0.72 -21.41
N ALA A 36 -5.38 -1.58 -22.41
CA ALA A 36 -6.53 -2.47 -22.39
C ALA A 36 -6.52 -3.44 -21.20
N LEU A 37 -5.35 -4.03 -20.88
CA LEU A 37 -5.20 -4.92 -19.74
C LEU A 37 -5.41 -4.19 -18.42
N LEU A 38 -4.87 -2.97 -18.28
CA LEU A 38 -5.01 -2.17 -17.06
C LEU A 38 -6.46 -1.76 -16.83
N GLU A 39 -7.15 -1.26 -17.86
CA GLU A 39 -8.58 -0.89 -17.78
C GLU A 39 -9.47 -2.09 -17.45
N THR A 40 -9.16 -3.26 -18.04
CA THR A 40 -9.89 -4.49 -17.71
C THR A 40 -9.68 -4.88 -16.26
N ALA A 41 -8.43 -4.87 -15.78
CA ALA A 41 -8.11 -5.19 -14.39
C ALA A 41 -8.81 -4.24 -13.40
N LEU A 42 -8.83 -2.93 -13.69
CA LEU A 42 -9.52 -1.94 -12.84
C LEU A 42 -11.03 -2.21 -12.76
N LYS A 43 -11.67 -2.53 -13.89
CA LYS A 43 -13.10 -2.89 -13.91
C LYS A 43 -13.40 -4.18 -13.16
N ASP A 44 -12.52 -5.17 -13.27
CA ASP A 44 -12.66 -6.43 -12.54
C ASP A 44 -12.51 -6.22 -11.02
N MET A 45 -11.52 -5.43 -10.59
CA MET A 45 -11.36 -5.04 -9.18
C MET A 45 -12.60 -4.31 -8.64
N TYR A 46 -13.19 -3.40 -9.42
CA TYR A 46 -14.47 -2.76 -9.05
C TYR A 46 -15.57 -3.79 -8.83
N ARG A 47 -15.75 -4.74 -9.77
CA ARG A 47 -16.76 -5.81 -9.68
C ARG A 47 -16.53 -6.74 -8.49
N GLU A 48 -15.26 -6.99 -8.15
CA GLU A 48 -14.87 -7.76 -6.95
C GLU A 48 -15.03 -6.96 -5.65
N GLY A 49 -15.35 -5.67 -5.73
CA GLY A 49 -15.61 -4.81 -4.59
C GLY A 49 -14.35 -4.26 -3.93
N GLU A 50 -13.24 -4.20 -4.64
CA GLU A 50 -12.03 -3.54 -4.15
C GLU A 50 -12.19 -2.02 -4.21
N SER A 51 -11.78 -1.32 -3.16
CA SER A 51 -11.92 0.14 -3.07
C SER A 51 -10.84 0.86 -3.86
N PHE A 52 -9.66 0.25 -3.94
CA PHE A 52 -8.49 0.81 -4.64
C PHE A 52 -7.50 -0.30 -4.99
N THR A 53 -6.57 0.03 -5.86
CA THR A 53 -5.37 -0.76 -6.20
C THR A 53 -4.14 0.13 -6.11
N TYR A 54 -2.96 -0.46 -6.06
CA TYR A 54 -1.71 0.27 -5.96
C TYR A 54 -0.58 -0.42 -6.73
N LEU A 55 0.46 0.35 -7.02
CA LEU A 55 1.66 -0.13 -7.69
C LEU A 55 2.89 0.73 -7.34
N MET A 56 4.06 0.17 -7.60
CA MET A 56 5.31 0.91 -7.64
C MET A 56 5.63 1.19 -9.11
N PRO A 57 5.62 2.46 -9.56
CA PRO A 57 5.82 2.78 -10.96
C PRO A 57 7.30 2.77 -11.35
N VAL A 58 7.62 2.23 -12.51
CA VAL A 58 8.92 2.50 -13.16
C VAL A 58 9.01 3.97 -13.60
N ALA A 59 7.87 4.54 -14.02
CA ALA A 59 7.72 5.96 -14.32
C ALA A 59 6.27 6.39 -14.10
N GLU A 60 6.04 7.43 -13.33
CA GLU A 60 4.70 7.95 -12.98
C GLU A 60 3.88 8.32 -14.22
N ALA A 61 4.53 8.88 -15.25
CA ALA A 61 3.90 9.31 -16.50
C ALA A 61 3.16 8.19 -17.25
N ILE A 62 3.53 6.92 -16.99
CA ILE A 62 2.87 5.76 -17.60
C ILE A 62 1.48 5.53 -16.98
N TYR A 63 1.33 5.76 -15.68
CA TYR A 63 0.14 5.39 -14.91
C TYR A 63 -0.78 6.58 -14.61
N THR A 64 -0.24 7.81 -14.59
CA THR A 64 -1.02 9.03 -14.37
C THR A 64 -2.21 9.19 -15.32
N PRO A 65 -2.12 8.87 -16.65
CA PRO A 65 -3.26 8.93 -17.56
C PRO A 65 -4.40 7.95 -17.23
N HIS A 66 -4.10 6.93 -16.41
CA HIS A 66 -5.08 5.92 -15.96
C HIS A 66 -5.65 6.22 -14.56
N GLY A 67 -5.44 7.45 -14.06
CA GLY A 67 -5.97 7.90 -12.77
C GLY A 67 -5.12 7.52 -11.56
N PHE A 68 -3.93 6.94 -11.73
CA PHE A 68 -3.01 6.72 -10.62
C PHE A 68 -2.40 8.02 -10.13
N ARG A 69 -2.24 8.14 -8.81
CA ARG A 69 -1.60 9.29 -8.15
C ARG A 69 -0.60 8.79 -7.12
N THR A 70 0.55 9.45 -7.06
CA THR A 70 1.57 9.20 -6.04
C THR A 70 1.05 9.63 -4.68
N VAL A 71 1.09 8.71 -3.72
CA VAL A 71 0.63 8.92 -2.35
C VAL A 71 1.75 8.75 -1.32
N TYR A 72 2.81 8.08 -1.69
CA TYR A 72 3.92 7.79 -0.80
C TYR A 72 5.23 7.69 -1.58
N THR A 73 6.30 8.22 -0.99
CA THR A 73 7.68 8.00 -1.44
C THR A 73 8.40 7.25 -0.33
N GLN A 74 8.97 6.11 -0.67
CA GLN A 74 9.67 5.25 0.29
C GLN A 74 10.93 5.95 0.78
N GLN A 75 11.18 5.90 2.07
CA GLN A 75 12.47 6.31 2.62
C GLN A 75 13.40 5.12 2.59
N LEU A 76 14.53 5.30 1.94
CA LEU A 76 15.60 4.29 1.87
C LEU A 76 16.79 4.79 2.66
N GLU A 77 17.36 3.91 3.45
CA GLU A 77 18.63 4.15 4.13
C GLU A 77 19.62 3.09 3.64
N TYR A 78 20.75 3.56 3.11
CA TYR A 78 21.84 2.70 2.66
C TYR A 78 22.89 2.65 3.75
N CYS A 79 23.16 1.44 4.23
CA CYS A 79 24.21 1.21 5.22
C CYS A 79 25.33 0.39 4.61
N PRO A 80 26.59 0.69 4.89
CA PRO A 80 27.70 -0.19 4.51
C PRO A 80 27.45 -1.58 5.08
N ILE A 81 27.66 -2.61 4.26
CA ILE A 81 27.54 -3.99 4.69
C ILE A 81 28.63 -4.24 5.72
N GLY A 82 28.23 -4.42 6.98
CA GLY A 82 29.06 -4.92 8.05
C GLY A 82 28.88 -6.42 8.22
N GLU A 83 29.77 -7.06 8.94
CA GLU A 83 29.56 -8.44 9.37
C GLU A 83 28.38 -8.50 10.33
N ALA A 84 27.39 -9.35 10.02
CA ALA A 84 26.29 -9.62 10.94
C ALA A 84 26.84 -10.31 12.19
N GLY A 85 26.56 -9.74 13.35
CA GLY A 85 27.04 -10.30 14.62
C GLY A 85 26.59 -9.48 15.82
N ASP A 86 26.86 -10.01 16.99
CA ASP A 86 26.57 -9.32 18.24
C ASP A 86 27.57 -8.18 18.45
N VAL A 87 27.04 -6.96 18.63
CA VAL A 87 27.85 -5.78 18.92
C VAL A 87 27.48 -5.25 20.30
N THR A 88 28.47 -5.11 21.17
CA THR A 88 28.29 -4.43 22.45
C THR A 88 28.77 -2.98 22.30
N LEU A 89 27.85 -2.04 22.49
CA LEU A 89 28.13 -0.61 22.46
C LEU A 89 28.87 -0.17 23.73
N GLU A 90 29.56 0.97 23.67
CA GLU A 90 30.34 1.52 24.80
C GLU A 90 29.52 1.71 26.07
N ASN A 91 28.21 1.92 25.97
CA ASN A 91 27.29 2.05 27.10
C ASN A 91 26.81 0.67 27.67
N GLY A 92 27.40 -0.44 27.22
CA GLY A 92 27.05 -1.77 27.67
C GLY A 92 25.78 -2.37 27.05
N ILE A 93 25.15 -1.69 26.09
CA ILE A 93 24.01 -2.23 25.34
C ILE A 93 24.52 -3.27 24.33
N THR A 94 23.97 -4.48 24.40
CA THR A 94 24.24 -5.52 23.41
C THR A 94 23.18 -5.46 22.29
N CYS A 95 23.65 -5.25 21.07
CA CYS A 95 22.85 -5.35 19.86
C CYS A 95 23.12 -6.70 19.20
N GLN A 96 22.06 -7.48 18.98
CA GLN A 96 22.13 -8.75 18.26
C GLN A 96 21.34 -8.65 16.97
N VAL A 97 21.93 -9.13 15.88
CA VAL A 97 21.30 -9.14 14.56
C VAL A 97 21.37 -10.54 13.99
N ARG A 98 20.23 -11.10 13.64
CA ARG A 98 20.17 -12.43 13.03
C ARG A 98 19.07 -12.54 11.96
N PRO A 99 19.20 -13.46 11.00
CA PRO A 99 18.13 -13.74 10.06
C PRO A 99 16.87 -14.26 10.76
N VAL A 100 15.71 -13.93 10.17
CA VAL A 100 14.42 -14.53 10.57
C VAL A 100 14.41 -16.00 10.22
N ALA A 101 13.91 -16.82 11.14
CA ALA A 101 13.60 -18.22 10.92
C ALA A 101 12.07 -18.44 10.96
N ASN A 102 11.60 -19.54 10.38
CA ASN A 102 10.16 -19.83 10.32
C ASN A 102 9.46 -19.79 11.69
N GLN A 103 10.17 -20.23 12.74
CA GLN A 103 9.66 -20.19 14.11
C GLN A 103 9.42 -18.79 14.68
N ASP A 104 10.03 -17.77 14.07
CA ASP A 104 9.88 -16.35 14.49
C ASP A 104 8.63 -15.70 13.91
N ILE A 105 8.05 -16.28 12.85
CA ILE A 105 6.94 -15.70 12.09
C ILE A 105 5.75 -15.32 12.99
N PRO A 106 5.24 -16.18 13.89
CA PRO A 106 4.09 -15.80 14.73
C PRO A 106 4.38 -14.60 15.64
N MET A 107 5.61 -14.49 16.14
CA MET A 107 6.05 -13.34 16.93
C MET A 107 6.09 -12.07 16.09
N LEU A 108 6.65 -12.14 14.87
CA LEU A 108 6.70 -11.00 13.94
C LEU A 108 5.32 -10.51 13.56
N VAL A 109 4.39 -11.41 13.24
CA VAL A 109 3.00 -11.06 12.91
C VAL A 109 2.38 -10.21 14.02
N ASN A 110 2.54 -10.63 15.27
CA ASN A 110 1.96 -9.91 16.40
C ASN A 110 2.67 -8.58 16.67
N ALA A 111 4.01 -8.57 16.67
CA ALA A 111 4.80 -7.38 16.96
C ALA A 111 4.59 -6.28 15.91
N GLU A 112 4.64 -6.63 14.63
CA GLU A 112 4.48 -5.67 13.53
C GLU A 112 3.07 -5.08 13.46
N ASN A 113 2.03 -5.91 13.55
CA ASN A 113 0.67 -5.39 13.53
C ASN A 113 0.40 -4.48 14.74
N ALA A 114 0.91 -4.84 15.93
CA ALA A 114 0.77 -4.01 17.12
C ALA A 114 1.55 -2.69 16.99
N ALA A 115 2.75 -2.69 16.40
CA ALA A 115 3.53 -1.49 16.16
C ALA A 115 2.82 -0.54 15.18
N LEU A 116 2.33 -1.06 14.04
CA LEU A 116 1.61 -0.28 13.04
C LEU A 116 0.32 0.35 13.60
N GLU A 117 -0.39 -0.38 14.46
CA GLU A 117 -1.56 0.14 15.16
C GLU A 117 -1.19 1.24 16.16
N ALA A 118 -0.13 1.01 16.95
CA ALA A 118 0.34 1.97 17.98
C ALA A 118 0.89 3.27 17.36
N GLU A 119 1.52 3.20 16.19
CA GLU A 119 1.99 4.38 15.44
C GLU A 119 0.85 5.17 14.77
N GLY A 120 -0.38 4.64 14.79
CA GLY A 120 -1.57 5.32 14.28
C GLY A 120 -1.65 5.41 12.76
N TYR A 121 -1.00 4.50 12.04
CA TYR A 121 -1.16 4.42 10.59
C TYR A 121 -2.60 4.12 10.22
N GLN A 122 -3.16 4.91 9.32
CA GLN A 122 -4.54 4.75 8.85
C GLN A 122 -4.69 3.63 7.81
N VAL A 123 -3.65 3.43 7.00
CA VAL A 123 -3.62 2.39 5.96
C VAL A 123 -2.29 1.65 6.03
N TYR A 124 -2.37 0.34 6.23
CA TYR A 124 -1.18 -0.53 6.25
C TYR A 124 -1.53 -1.96 5.88
N THR A 125 -0.54 -2.69 5.38
CA THR A 125 -0.68 -4.13 5.08
C THR A 125 -0.76 -4.92 6.37
N LEU A 126 -1.84 -5.70 6.53
CA LEU A 126 -1.97 -6.64 7.64
C LEU A 126 -0.96 -7.77 7.46
N LYS A 127 -0.12 -7.95 8.47
CA LYS A 127 0.84 -9.05 8.49
C LYS A 127 0.15 -10.34 8.88
N SER A 128 0.48 -11.41 8.17
CA SER A 128 0.01 -12.77 8.47
C SER A 128 1.18 -13.76 8.34
N GLU A 129 1.03 -14.96 8.83
CA GLU A 129 2.06 -15.99 8.65
C GLU A 129 2.32 -16.24 7.16
N MET A 130 1.28 -16.34 6.36
CA MET A 130 1.37 -16.50 4.90
C MET A 130 2.06 -15.33 4.21
N TYR A 131 1.88 -14.09 4.71
CA TYR A 131 2.60 -12.92 4.24
C TYR A 131 4.12 -13.10 4.41
N TYR A 132 4.56 -13.47 5.61
CA TYR A 132 5.99 -13.65 5.89
C TYR A 132 6.58 -14.87 5.18
N GLU A 133 5.85 -15.99 5.10
CA GLU A 133 6.29 -17.15 4.36
C GLU A 133 6.54 -16.86 2.88
N ARG A 134 5.67 -16.04 2.27
CA ARG A 134 5.84 -15.57 0.89
C ARG A 134 7.03 -14.61 0.79
N LEU A 135 7.09 -13.60 1.65
CA LEU A 135 8.15 -12.60 1.68
C LEU A 135 9.54 -13.25 1.82
N MET A 136 9.67 -14.23 2.72
CA MET A 136 10.95 -14.95 2.89
C MET A 136 11.35 -15.73 1.65
N LYS A 137 10.39 -16.31 0.91
CA LYS A 137 10.66 -16.97 -0.37
C LYS A 137 11.08 -15.99 -1.46
N GLU A 138 10.43 -14.82 -1.53
CA GLU A 138 10.78 -13.76 -2.44
C GLU A 138 12.22 -13.27 -2.15
N TYR A 139 12.53 -12.94 -0.91
CA TYR A 139 13.89 -12.54 -0.51
C TYR A 139 14.94 -13.61 -0.80
N ALA A 140 14.65 -14.87 -0.52
CA ALA A 140 15.59 -15.96 -0.81
C ALA A 140 15.88 -16.09 -2.32
N SER A 141 14.96 -15.70 -3.22
CA SER A 141 15.18 -15.73 -4.66
C SER A 141 16.06 -14.58 -5.17
N GLU A 142 16.29 -13.56 -4.34
CA GLU A 142 17.06 -12.34 -4.65
C GLU A 142 18.32 -12.21 -3.76
N ASP A 143 18.74 -13.30 -3.11
CA ASP A 143 19.82 -13.30 -2.12
C ASP A 143 19.61 -12.31 -0.95
N ALA A 144 18.39 -11.84 -0.80
CA ALA A 144 17.97 -10.97 0.29
C ALA A 144 17.58 -11.76 1.55
N LYS A 145 17.52 -11.08 2.69
CA LYS A 145 17.16 -11.66 3.98
C LYS A 145 16.31 -10.68 4.78
N LEU A 146 15.39 -11.22 5.58
CA LEU A 146 14.76 -10.45 6.64
C LEU A 146 15.56 -10.65 7.93
N MET A 147 15.99 -9.56 8.56
CA MET A 147 16.82 -9.58 9.75
C MET A 147 16.03 -9.13 10.97
N LEU A 148 16.27 -9.78 12.12
CA LEU A 148 15.75 -9.37 13.42
C LEU A 148 16.82 -8.63 14.21
N TYR A 149 16.40 -7.59 14.89
CA TYR A 149 17.24 -6.74 15.73
C TYR A 149 16.80 -6.85 17.19
N TYR A 150 17.74 -7.15 18.06
CA TYR A 150 17.52 -7.25 19.50
C TYR A 150 18.45 -6.27 20.24
N LEU A 151 17.91 -5.58 21.24
CA LEU A 151 18.69 -4.80 22.20
C LEU A 151 18.54 -5.44 23.58
N ASN A 152 19.67 -5.84 24.17
CA ASN A 152 19.69 -6.51 25.47
C ASN A 152 18.72 -7.72 25.54
N GLY A 153 18.62 -8.48 24.45
CA GLY A 153 17.72 -9.64 24.33
C GLY A 153 16.24 -9.31 24.04
N HIS A 154 15.87 -8.04 23.94
CA HIS A 154 14.52 -7.61 23.56
C HIS A 154 14.44 -7.32 22.06
N LEU A 155 13.45 -7.92 21.37
CA LEU A 155 13.18 -7.58 19.98
C LEU A 155 12.78 -6.13 19.86
N VAL A 156 13.49 -5.37 19.00
CA VAL A 156 13.21 -3.96 18.74
C VAL A 156 12.73 -3.68 17.32
N GLY A 157 12.90 -4.65 16.42
CA GLY A 157 12.40 -4.50 15.06
C GLY A 157 12.93 -5.57 14.11
N ASN A 158 12.52 -5.43 12.87
CA ASN A 158 13.06 -6.19 11.74
C ASN A 158 13.34 -5.25 10.57
N CYS A 159 14.24 -5.66 9.70
CA CYS A 159 14.57 -4.91 8.51
C CYS A 159 14.93 -5.87 7.38
N PRO A 160 14.45 -5.63 6.16
CA PRO A 160 14.97 -6.34 5.00
C PRO A 160 16.42 -5.94 4.74
N TYR A 161 17.23 -6.93 4.47
CA TYR A 161 18.57 -6.76 3.93
C TYR A 161 18.53 -7.21 2.49
N VAL A 162 18.62 -6.27 1.57
CA VAL A 162 18.61 -6.53 0.13
C VAL A 162 19.94 -6.02 -0.44
N PRO A 163 20.74 -6.89 -1.09
CA PRO A 163 22.01 -6.47 -1.70
C PRO A 163 21.71 -5.73 -3.01
N GLU A 164 21.44 -4.45 -2.92
CA GLU A 164 21.14 -3.59 -4.06
C GLU A 164 22.20 -2.50 -4.22
N GLN A 165 22.28 -1.95 -5.43
CA GLN A 165 23.01 -0.71 -5.67
C GLN A 165 22.14 0.47 -5.21
N GLU A 166 22.82 1.52 -4.75
CA GLU A 166 22.15 2.75 -4.37
C GLU A 166 21.34 3.32 -5.57
N GLU A 167 20.05 3.52 -5.37
CA GLU A 167 19.18 4.10 -6.38
C GLU A 167 19.22 5.63 -6.32
N GLU A 168 19.21 6.30 -7.48
CA GLU A 168 19.20 7.76 -7.56
C GLU A 168 17.87 8.35 -7.08
N GLU A 169 16.76 7.63 -7.26
CA GLU A 169 15.43 8.06 -6.85
C GLU A 169 14.77 7.04 -5.93
N ALA A 170 14.21 7.51 -4.83
CA ALA A 170 13.46 6.65 -3.90
C ALA A 170 12.18 6.10 -4.57
N PRO A 171 11.86 4.80 -4.36
CA PRO A 171 10.65 4.19 -4.89
C PRO A 171 9.39 4.92 -4.45
N LYS A 172 8.44 5.05 -5.36
CA LYS A 172 7.15 5.70 -5.13
C LYS A 172 6.03 4.68 -5.14
N ILE A 173 4.99 4.95 -4.39
CA ILE A 173 3.74 4.18 -4.45
C ILE A 173 2.66 5.05 -5.06
N MET A 174 2.05 4.56 -6.12
CA MET A 174 0.87 5.15 -6.72
C MET A 174 -0.37 4.33 -6.40
N ILE A 175 -1.47 5.03 -6.14
CA ILE A 175 -2.78 4.43 -5.85
C ILE A 175 -3.79 4.85 -6.92
N ARG A 176 -4.74 3.98 -7.22
CA ARG A 176 -5.90 4.22 -8.07
C ARG A 176 -7.16 3.76 -7.34
N ILE A 177 -8.09 4.67 -7.14
CA ILE A 177 -9.39 4.34 -6.56
C ILE A 177 -10.19 3.54 -7.62
N THR A 178 -10.64 2.34 -7.27
CA THR A 178 -11.47 1.49 -8.14
C THR A 178 -12.95 1.65 -7.82
N ASP A 179 -13.34 1.80 -6.56
CA ASP A 179 -14.71 2.08 -6.13
C ASP A 179 -14.72 3.31 -5.20
N ALA A 180 -15.10 4.45 -5.76
CA ALA A 180 -15.10 5.73 -5.06
C ALA A 180 -16.06 5.73 -3.85
N LYS A 181 -17.22 5.10 -3.96
CA LYS A 181 -18.19 5.03 -2.85
C LYS A 181 -17.63 4.21 -1.69
N ARG A 182 -17.04 3.04 -1.98
CA ARG A 182 -16.41 2.19 -0.95
C ARG A 182 -15.19 2.86 -0.33
N MET A 183 -14.41 3.61 -1.13
CA MET A 183 -13.28 4.36 -0.61
C MET A 183 -13.74 5.48 0.33
N LEU A 184 -14.70 6.28 -0.07
CA LEU A 184 -15.27 7.36 0.75
C LEU A 184 -15.89 6.84 2.05
N SER A 185 -16.53 5.67 2.02
CA SER A 185 -17.08 5.03 3.24
C SER A 185 -16.02 4.65 4.27
N SER A 186 -14.75 4.68 3.90
CA SER A 186 -13.62 4.26 4.74
C SER A 186 -12.78 5.42 5.24
N VAL A 187 -13.11 6.67 4.86
CA VAL A 187 -12.40 7.83 5.38
C VAL A 187 -12.86 8.16 6.80
N SER A 188 -11.98 8.76 7.58
CA SER A 188 -12.31 9.27 8.90
C SER A 188 -12.56 10.77 8.82
N LEU A 189 -13.64 11.23 9.41
CA LEU A 189 -13.94 12.65 9.54
C LEU A 189 -13.38 13.18 10.86
N ARG A 190 -12.82 14.38 10.85
CA ARG A 190 -12.27 15.03 12.07
C ARG A 190 -13.26 16.00 12.71
N GLU A 191 -14.22 16.45 11.92
CA GLU A 191 -15.23 17.44 12.35
C GLU A 191 -16.54 17.23 11.59
N LEU A 192 -17.56 18.02 11.92
CA LEU A 192 -18.82 18.03 11.16
C LEU A 192 -18.55 18.37 9.70
N THR A 193 -18.83 17.41 8.84
CA THR A 193 -18.63 17.51 7.40
C THR A 193 -19.97 17.38 6.68
N ALA A 194 -20.20 18.22 5.68
CA ALA A 194 -21.31 18.10 4.74
C ALA A 194 -20.84 18.71 3.42
N VAL A 195 -20.36 17.91 2.51
CA VAL A 195 -19.80 18.34 1.21
C VAL A 195 -20.46 17.56 0.10
N CYS A 196 -20.90 18.25 -0.94
CA CYS A 196 -21.45 17.65 -2.15
C CYS A 196 -20.46 17.85 -3.31
N PHE A 197 -20.07 16.77 -3.99
CA PHE A 197 -19.20 16.86 -5.15
C PHE A 197 -19.52 15.83 -6.21
N GLN A 198 -19.17 16.15 -7.45
CA GLN A 198 -19.28 15.25 -8.57
C GLN A 198 -18.00 14.43 -8.72
N ILE A 199 -18.15 13.12 -8.86
CA ILE A 199 -17.05 12.20 -9.18
C ILE A 199 -17.10 11.91 -10.67
N THR A 200 -15.94 11.97 -11.32
CA THR A 200 -15.76 11.59 -12.73
C THR A 200 -14.67 10.55 -12.86
N ASP A 201 -14.93 9.49 -13.60
CA ASP A 201 -14.00 8.41 -13.88
C ASP A 201 -14.11 8.02 -15.37
N PRO A 202 -13.05 8.19 -16.16
CA PRO A 202 -13.10 7.87 -17.58
C PRO A 202 -12.99 6.36 -17.87
N ILE A 203 -12.70 5.54 -16.85
CA ILE A 203 -12.46 4.09 -17.01
C ILE A 203 -13.59 3.28 -16.41
N ILE A 204 -14.01 3.61 -15.19
CA ILE A 204 -15.06 2.92 -14.44
C ILE A 204 -16.29 3.83 -14.38
N GLU A 205 -17.23 3.61 -15.31
CA GLU A 205 -18.43 4.47 -15.47
C GLU A 205 -19.29 4.50 -14.21
N GLU A 206 -19.29 3.43 -13.45
CA GLU A 206 -20.05 3.28 -12.20
C GLU A 206 -19.61 4.25 -11.10
N ASN A 207 -18.40 4.82 -11.21
CA ASN A 207 -17.93 5.87 -10.31
C ASN A 207 -18.49 7.25 -10.64
N ASN A 208 -19.01 7.46 -11.87
CA ASN A 208 -19.56 8.75 -12.31
C ASN A 208 -20.88 9.04 -11.58
N ARG A 209 -20.82 9.88 -10.56
CA ARG A 209 -21.96 10.23 -9.73
C ARG A 209 -21.73 11.51 -8.93
N THR A 210 -22.80 12.12 -8.48
CA THR A 210 -22.75 13.16 -7.46
C THR A 210 -23.04 12.57 -6.11
N VAL A 211 -22.17 12.84 -5.13
CA VAL A 211 -22.28 12.30 -3.76
C VAL A 211 -22.28 13.44 -2.75
N VAL A 212 -23.05 13.26 -1.70
CA VAL A 212 -22.95 14.04 -0.46
C VAL A 212 -22.22 13.19 0.56
N VAL A 213 -21.08 13.69 1.01
CA VAL A 213 -20.33 13.11 2.14
C VAL A 213 -20.70 13.90 3.38
N THR A 214 -21.27 13.26 4.36
CA THR A 214 -21.67 13.91 5.61
C THR A 214 -21.35 13.04 6.82
N GLY A 215 -21.27 13.67 7.99
CA GLY A 215 -21.01 12.97 9.25
C GLY A 215 -20.14 13.78 10.19
N THR A 216 -19.70 13.12 11.24
CA THR A 216 -18.81 13.67 12.28
C THR A 216 -17.78 12.63 12.66
N GLU A 217 -16.79 13.01 13.46
CA GLU A 217 -15.83 12.10 14.07
C GLU A 217 -16.54 10.93 14.80
N HIS A 218 -17.67 11.20 15.43
CA HIS A 218 -18.40 10.20 16.25
C HIS A 218 -19.43 9.39 15.46
N SER A 219 -20.05 9.97 14.42
CA SER A 219 -21.04 9.26 13.60
C SER A 219 -20.43 8.45 12.48
N GLY A 220 -19.14 8.69 12.16
CA GLY A 220 -18.53 8.20 10.95
C GLY A 220 -19.08 8.86 9.68
N VAL A 221 -18.73 8.30 8.52
CA VAL A 221 -19.14 8.80 7.21
C VAL A 221 -20.49 8.23 6.81
N MET A 222 -21.38 9.10 6.37
CA MET A 222 -22.62 8.76 5.67
C MET A 222 -22.52 9.30 4.23
N LEU A 223 -22.88 8.45 3.27
CA LEU A 223 -22.90 8.81 1.86
C LEU A 223 -24.35 8.82 1.36
N MET A 224 -24.73 9.92 0.72
CA MET A 224 -26.02 10.07 0.07
C MET A 224 -25.83 10.45 -1.40
N ASP A 225 -26.82 10.16 -2.23
CA ASP A 225 -26.82 10.63 -3.61
C ASP A 225 -27.06 12.15 -3.62
N GLY A 226 -26.18 12.87 -4.31
CA GLY A 226 -26.26 14.30 -4.49
C GLY A 226 -26.90 14.68 -5.81
N LYS A 227 -27.18 15.99 -5.99
CA LYS A 227 -27.61 16.57 -7.25
C LYS A 227 -26.50 17.45 -7.80
N GLU A 228 -26.30 17.42 -9.11
CA GLU A 228 -25.23 18.19 -9.78
C GLU A 228 -25.33 19.71 -9.47
N GLU A 229 -26.55 20.24 -9.40
CA GLU A 229 -26.81 21.65 -9.07
C GLU A 229 -26.30 22.07 -7.69
N ASN A 230 -26.08 21.13 -6.78
CA ASN A 230 -25.57 21.35 -5.43
C ASN A 230 -24.08 20.98 -5.27
N SER A 231 -23.43 20.64 -6.37
CA SER A 231 -22.02 20.25 -6.32
C SER A 231 -21.12 21.45 -6.04
N GLU A 232 -20.25 21.30 -5.06
CA GLU A 232 -19.22 22.28 -4.69
C GLU A 232 -17.96 22.15 -5.56
N GLY A 233 -17.84 21.07 -6.33
CA GLY A 233 -16.72 20.82 -7.22
C GLY A 233 -16.75 19.45 -7.85
N THR A 234 -15.75 19.18 -8.68
CA THR A 234 -15.57 17.89 -9.38
C THR A 234 -14.26 17.25 -8.96
N VAL A 235 -14.32 15.96 -8.65
CA VAL A 235 -13.16 15.12 -8.34
C VAL A 235 -12.99 14.11 -9.46
N SER A 236 -11.83 14.11 -10.11
CA SER A 236 -11.45 13.10 -11.08
C SER A 236 -10.71 11.97 -10.39
N VAL A 237 -11.15 10.76 -10.64
CA VAL A 237 -10.57 9.52 -10.09
C VAL A 237 -9.72 8.82 -11.13
#